data_d10293c6319933f6749663562b307b6a
#
_entry.id   d10293c6319933f6749663562b307b6a
#
_cell.length_a   1.000
_cell.length_b   1.000
_cell.length_c   1.000
_cell.angle_alpha   90.00
_cell.angle_beta   90.00
_cell.angle_gamma   90.00
#
_symmetry.space_group_name_H-M   'P 1'
#
loop_
_entity.id
_entity.type
_entity.pdbx_description
1 polymer ?
#
loop_
_entity_poly.entity_id
_entity_poly.type
_entity_poly.pdbx_seq_one_letter_code
_entity_poly.pdbx_strand_id
1 'polypeptide(L)'
;YLYENGNDELNKMVFSESEQGKWMYENSWKYGLVFRFPLQDFPTKGTISRAYKTGVNVEMNLFRFVGIPNATVMHHLDMCLEEYIEYLMAHPHIAVFEDGQLKYEIVRQQVGDDSSTFSVSISRKTSNYTMSLDNMGGLITIYEY
;
A
#
# COMPACT_ATOMS: atom_id res chain seq x y z
N TYR A 1 -9.24 6.67 9.13
CA TYR A 1 -10.01 6.07 10.24
C TYR A 1 -11.46 5.87 9.84
N LEU A 2 -12.02 4.71 10.17
CA LEU A 2 -13.43 4.34 9.97
C LEU A 2 -14.04 4.08 11.35
N TYR A 3 -14.97 4.93 11.80
CA TYR A 3 -15.63 4.76 13.09
C TYR A 3 -16.95 5.53 13.17
N GLU A 4 -17.81 5.12 14.10
CA GLU A 4 -18.99 5.88 14.54
C GLU A 4 -18.64 6.73 15.76
N ASN A 5 -19.47 7.73 16.07
CA ASN A 5 -19.31 8.54 17.29
C ASN A 5 -19.38 7.66 18.55
N GLY A 6 -18.33 7.71 19.38
CA GLY A 6 -18.29 6.94 20.61
C GLY A 6 -16.91 6.64 21.11
N ASN A 7 -16.77 5.50 21.75
CA ASN A 7 -15.53 5.01 22.34
C ASN A 7 -14.62 4.39 21.26
N ASP A 8 -13.42 4.93 21.05
CA ASP A 8 -12.49 4.49 20.02
C ASP A 8 -12.10 3.01 20.15
N GLU A 9 -11.89 2.49 21.35
CA GLU A 9 -11.54 1.08 21.54
C GLU A 9 -12.69 0.14 21.15
N LEU A 10 -13.93 0.50 21.52
CA LEU A 10 -15.11 -0.24 21.12
C LEU A 10 -15.29 -0.20 19.60
N ASN A 11 -15.07 0.96 18.99
CA ASN A 11 -15.19 1.12 17.53
C ASN A 11 -14.20 0.25 16.76
N LYS A 12 -12.96 0.11 17.24
CA LYS A 12 -11.95 -0.78 16.66
C LYS A 12 -12.41 -2.24 16.68
N MET A 13 -12.92 -2.69 17.83
CA MET A 13 -13.43 -4.06 17.98
C MET A 13 -14.66 -4.30 17.10
N VAL A 14 -15.65 -3.43 17.18
CA VAL A 14 -16.89 -3.55 16.39
C VAL A 14 -16.61 -3.52 14.90
N PHE A 15 -15.70 -2.67 14.45
CA PHE A 15 -15.32 -2.62 13.04
C PHE A 15 -14.72 -3.94 12.56
N SER A 16 -13.77 -4.51 13.31
CA SER A 16 -13.08 -5.74 12.91
C SER A 16 -14.02 -6.97 12.84
N GLU A 17 -15.07 -6.98 13.65
CA GLU A 17 -16.06 -8.05 13.71
C GLU A 17 -17.23 -7.85 12.74
N SER A 18 -17.42 -6.63 12.24
CA SER A 18 -18.51 -6.30 11.33
C SER A 18 -18.30 -6.90 9.94
N GLU A 19 -19.40 -7.16 9.22
CA GLU A 19 -19.35 -7.63 7.83
C GLU A 19 -18.65 -6.59 6.91
N GLN A 20 -18.85 -5.30 7.18
CA GLN A 20 -18.19 -4.22 6.46
C GLN A 20 -16.68 -4.21 6.69
N GLY A 21 -16.24 -4.39 7.94
CA GLY A 21 -14.82 -4.47 8.29
C GLY A 21 -14.14 -5.67 7.63
N LYS A 22 -14.74 -6.84 7.72
CA LYS A 22 -14.24 -8.07 7.06
C LYS A 22 -14.12 -7.86 5.56
N TRP A 23 -15.15 -7.30 4.93
CA TRP A 23 -15.12 -6.99 3.51
C TRP A 23 -13.99 -6.01 3.15
N MET A 24 -13.79 -4.98 3.97
CA MET A 24 -12.70 -4.01 3.79
C MET A 24 -11.32 -4.68 3.84
N TYR A 25 -11.07 -5.56 4.80
CA TYR A 25 -9.79 -6.28 4.89
C TYR A 25 -9.52 -7.14 3.67
N GLU A 26 -10.55 -7.78 3.11
CA GLU A 26 -10.42 -8.67 1.96
C GLU A 26 -10.33 -7.93 0.63
N ASN A 27 -10.99 -6.77 0.50
CA ASN A 27 -11.24 -6.16 -0.80
C ASN A 27 -10.69 -4.75 -1.00
N SER A 28 -10.27 -4.05 0.07
CA SER A 28 -9.86 -2.64 0.00
C SER A 28 -8.69 -2.40 -0.97
N TRP A 29 -7.80 -3.36 -1.13
CA TRP A 29 -6.68 -3.29 -2.06
C TRP A 29 -7.12 -3.08 -3.52
N LYS A 30 -8.26 -3.62 -3.93
CA LYS A 30 -8.85 -3.42 -5.27
C LYS A 30 -9.21 -1.97 -5.54
N TYR A 31 -9.32 -1.17 -4.49
CA TYR A 31 -9.63 0.27 -4.52
C TYR A 31 -8.45 1.14 -4.12
N GLY A 32 -7.26 0.55 -4.07
CA GLY A 32 -6.03 1.27 -3.74
C GLY A 32 -5.82 1.54 -2.25
N LEU A 33 -6.60 0.90 -1.39
CA LEU A 33 -6.50 1.03 0.05
C LEU A 33 -5.85 -0.21 0.66
N VAL A 34 -4.90 -0.02 1.55
CA VAL A 34 -4.28 -1.12 2.30
C VAL A 34 -4.54 -0.95 3.78
N PHE A 35 -4.72 -2.06 4.49
CA PHE A 35 -4.78 -2.07 5.94
C PHE A 35 -3.42 -1.62 6.47
N ARG A 36 -3.41 -0.54 7.29
CA ARG A 36 -2.16 0.13 7.65
C ARG A 36 -1.24 -0.73 8.51
N PHE A 37 -1.81 -1.60 9.33
CA PHE A 37 -1.11 -2.47 10.27
C PHE A 37 -1.46 -3.93 9.98
N PRO A 38 -1.00 -4.49 8.85
CA PRO A 38 -1.39 -5.82 8.45
C PRO A 38 -0.96 -6.83 9.51
N LEU A 39 -1.85 -7.76 9.75
CA LEU A 39 -1.64 -8.91 10.58
C LEU A 39 -1.45 -10.10 9.64
N GLN A 40 -0.40 -10.86 9.81
CA GLN A 40 -0.21 -12.08 9.04
C GLN A 40 -1.36 -13.04 9.35
N ASP A 41 -1.90 -13.68 8.31
CA ASP A 41 -3.02 -14.61 8.39
C ASP A 41 -4.30 -14.02 9.01
N PHE A 42 -4.45 -12.71 9.03
CA PHE A 42 -5.68 -12.05 9.48
C PHE A 42 -6.82 -12.28 8.44
N PRO A 43 -8.06 -12.57 8.88
CA PRO A 43 -8.59 -12.64 10.26
C PRO A 43 -8.65 -14.05 10.85
N THR A 44 -7.69 -14.91 10.66
CA THR A 44 -7.68 -16.28 11.18
C THR A 44 -7.24 -16.36 12.65
N LYS A 45 -7.45 -17.53 13.28
CA LYS A 45 -7.01 -17.76 14.65
C LYS A 45 -5.49 -17.77 14.84
N GLY A 46 -4.73 -17.91 13.74
CA GLY A 46 -3.28 -17.88 13.72
C GLY A 46 -2.67 -16.52 13.48
N THR A 47 -3.48 -15.45 13.52
CA THR A 47 -3.03 -14.08 13.25
C THR A 47 -1.79 -13.68 14.07
N ILE A 48 -0.76 -13.23 13.38
CA ILE A 48 0.48 -12.73 13.97
C ILE A 48 0.57 -11.21 13.77
N SER A 49 0.74 -10.46 14.86
CA SER A 49 0.92 -9.01 14.78
C SER A 49 2.27 -8.66 14.16
N ARG A 50 2.25 -7.77 13.17
CA ARG A 50 3.45 -7.16 12.55
C ARG A 50 3.74 -5.76 13.10
N ALA A 51 3.16 -5.38 14.24
CA ALA A 51 3.34 -4.05 14.84
C ALA A 51 4.82 -3.70 15.10
N TYR A 52 5.67 -4.70 15.29
CA TYR A 52 7.12 -4.50 15.44
C TYR A 52 7.79 -3.92 14.18
N LYS A 53 7.20 -4.09 13.00
CA LYS A 53 7.71 -3.53 11.74
C LYS A 53 7.25 -2.10 11.54
N THR A 54 6.04 -1.79 11.96
CA THR A 54 5.45 -0.44 11.79
C THR A 54 5.86 0.52 12.90
N GLY A 55 6.34 0.00 14.04
CA GLY A 55 6.74 0.78 15.22
C GLY A 55 5.57 1.40 16.00
N VAL A 56 4.33 1.07 15.65
CA VAL A 56 3.11 1.59 16.29
C VAL A 56 2.12 0.47 16.58
N ASN A 57 1.21 0.73 17.51
CA ASN A 57 0.15 -0.22 17.84
C ASN A 57 -0.83 -0.42 16.67
N VAL A 58 -1.39 -1.62 16.59
CA VAL A 58 -2.38 -1.95 15.57
C VAL A 58 -3.67 -1.15 15.79
N GLU A 59 -4.10 -0.49 14.73
CA GLU A 59 -5.38 0.22 14.64
C GLU A 59 -6.29 -0.53 13.65
N MET A 60 -7.27 -1.26 14.15
CA MET A 60 -8.08 -2.18 13.34
C MET A 60 -8.94 -1.51 12.27
N ASN A 61 -9.18 -0.22 12.38
CA ASN A 61 -9.98 0.59 11.47
C ASN A 61 -9.17 1.61 10.65
N LEU A 62 -7.85 1.43 10.57
CA LEU A 62 -6.98 2.34 9.84
C LEU A 62 -6.53 1.74 8.51
N PHE A 63 -6.93 2.39 7.43
CA PHE A 63 -6.51 2.08 6.07
C PHE A 63 -5.73 3.24 5.47
N ARG A 64 -4.80 2.93 4.59
CA ARG A 64 -4.01 3.91 3.85
C ARG A 64 -4.29 3.79 2.36
N PHE A 65 -4.58 4.92 1.72
CA PHE A 65 -4.61 4.96 0.26
C PHE A 65 -3.18 5.02 -0.29
N VAL A 66 -2.85 4.09 -1.16
CA VAL A 66 -1.54 3.98 -1.84
C VAL A 66 -1.68 3.87 -3.36
N GLY A 67 -2.91 3.92 -3.87
CA GLY A 67 -3.25 3.68 -5.28
C GLY A 67 -3.36 2.19 -5.61
N ILE A 68 -4.20 1.88 -6.61
CA ILE A 68 -4.52 0.49 -6.98
C ILE A 68 -3.27 -0.33 -7.34
N PRO A 69 -2.31 0.17 -8.16
CA PRO A 69 -1.15 -0.64 -8.54
C PRO A 69 -0.28 -1.03 -7.35
N ASN A 70 0.01 -0.08 -6.44
CA ASN A 70 0.79 -0.37 -5.24
C ASN A 70 0.04 -1.32 -4.29
N ALA A 71 -1.26 -1.08 -4.07
CA ALA A 71 -2.08 -1.93 -3.22
C ALA A 71 -2.17 -3.37 -3.76
N THR A 72 -2.25 -3.53 -5.08
CA THR A 72 -2.23 -4.83 -5.75
C THR A 72 -0.94 -5.60 -5.46
N VAL A 73 0.22 -4.96 -5.63
CA VAL A 73 1.52 -5.59 -5.35
C VAL A 73 1.63 -5.95 -3.87
N MET A 74 1.30 -5.02 -2.97
CA MET A 74 1.35 -5.24 -1.52
C MET A 74 0.45 -6.42 -1.10
N HIS A 75 -0.76 -6.52 -1.67
CA HIS A 75 -1.68 -7.62 -1.40
C HIS A 75 -1.13 -8.98 -1.86
N HIS A 76 -0.65 -9.05 -3.10
CA HIS A 76 -0.15 -10.31 -3.67
C HIS A 76 1.16 -10.80 -3.05
N LEU A 77 1.98 -9.90 -2.54
CA LEU A 77 3.24 -10.22 -1.85
C LEU A 77 3.09 -10.28 -0.32
N ASP A 78 1.89 -10.05 0.21
CA ASP A 78 1.58 -10.01 1.65
C ASP A 78 2.53 -9.07 2.42
N MET A 79 2.71 -7.84 1.90
CA MET A 79 3.62 -6.84 2.45
C MET A 79 2.87 -5.71 3.17
N CYS A 80 3.40 -5.26 4.30
CA CYS A 80 3.03 -3.97 4.86
C CYS A 80 3.72 -2.82 4.10
N LEU A 81 3.33 -1.58 4.39
CA LEU A 81 3.85 -0.41 3.67
C LEU A 81 5.38 -0.27 3.81
N GLU A 82 5.91 -0.52 4.99
CA GLU A 82 7.34 -0.46 5.28
C GLU A 82 8.11 -1.51 4.46
N GLU A 83 7.64 -2.76 4.47
CA GLU A 83 8.23 -3.83 3.68
C GLU A 83 8.15 -3.55 2.16
N TYR A 84 7.05 -2.94 1.74
CA TYR A 84 6.87 -2.59 0.34
C TYR A 84 7.84 -1.51 -0.12
N ILE A 85 8.10 -0.49 0.68
CA ILE A 85 9.10 0.54 0.36
C ILE A 85 10.50 -0.07 0.30
N GLU A 86 10.88 -0.94 1.24
CA GLU A 86 12.14 -1.67 1.20
C GLU A 86 12.24 -2.55 -0.06
N TYR A 87 11.14 -3.22 -0.41
CA TYR A 87 11.07 -4.04 -1.63
C TYR A 87 11.27 -3.19 -2.89
N LEU A 88 10.64 -2.02 -2.99
CA LEU A 88 10.84 -1.08 -4.10
C LEU A 88 12.26 -0.52 -4.18
N MET A 89 12.95 -0.36 -3.04
CA MET A 89 14.36 0.05 -3.03
C MET A 89 15.26 -1.05 -3.63
N ALA A 90 14.96 -2.30 -3.35
CA ALA A 90 15.68 -3.46 -3.89
C ALA A 90 15.26 -3.83 -5.32
N HIS A 91 14.01 -3.57 -5.68
CA HIS A 91 13.40 -3.91 -6.98
C HIS A 91 12.74 -2.66 -7.57
N PRO A 92 13.53 -1.71 -8.10
CA PRO A 92 13.04 -0.38 -8.49
C PRO A 92 12.13 -0.38 -9.73
N HIS A 93 11.87 -1.54 -10.33
CA HIS A 93 10.94 -1.71 -11.45
C HIS A 93 10.11 -2.98 -11.26
N ILE A 94 8.80 -2.81 -11.15
CA ILE A 94 7.82 -3.89 -11.02
C ILE A 94 6.84 -3.79 -12.19
N ALA A 95 6.58 -4.91 -12.85
CA ALA A 95 5.54 -5.03 -13.87
C ALA A 95 4.38 -5.88 -13.34
N VAL A 96 3.17 -5.36 -13.43
CA VAL A 96 1.93 -6.02 -13.01
C VAL A 96 1.16 -6.44 -14.26
N PHE A 97 0.89 -7.72 -14.36
CA PHE A 97 0.11 -8.31 -15.47
C PHE A 97 -1.26 -8.76 -14.97
N GLU A 98 -2.28 -8.53 -15.78
CA GLU A 98 -3.63 -9.05 -15.59
C GLU A 98 -4.03 -9.79 -16.88
N ASP A 99 -4.47 -11.04 -16.77
CA ASP A 99 -4.82 -11.89 -17.89
C ASP A 99 -3.71 -12.00 -18.98
N GLY A 100 -2.45 -11.97 -18.55
CA GLY A 100 -1.29 -12.04 -19.43
C GLY A 100 -0.93 -10.73 -20.15
N GLN A 101 -1.67 -9.66 -19.91
CA GLN A 101 -1.40 -8.33 -20.46
C GLN A 101 -0.75 -7.43 -19.40
N LEU A 102 0.24 -6.63 -19.81
CA LEU A 102 0.85 -5.63 -18.96
C LEU A 102 -0.20 -4.56 -18.63
N LYS A 103 -0.46 -4.37 -17.34
CA LYS A 103 -1.44 -3.40 -16.87
C LYS A 103 -0.80 -2.19 -16.21
N TYR A 104 0.21 -2.43 -15.38
CA TYR A 104 0.95 -1.36 -14.70
C TYR A 104 2.45 -1.63 -14.71
N GLU A 105 3.24 -0.57 -14.82
CA GLU A 105 4.64 -0.57 -14.42
C GLU A 105 4.82 0.42 -13.27
N ILE A 106 5.46 -0.01 -12.20
CA ILE A 106 5.80 0.80 -11.03
C ILE A 106 7.30 0.98 -11.04
N VAL A 107 7.77 2.22 -11.12
CA VAL A 107 9.19 2.54 -11.19
C VAL A 107 9.54 3.48 -10.04
N ARG A 108 10.51 3.08 -9.22
CA ARG A 108 11.08 3.93 -8.17
C ARG A 108 12.42 4.47 -8.62
N GLN A 109 12.58 5.79 -8.55
CA GLN A 109 13.85 6.47 -8.82
C GLN A 109 14.30 7.20 -7.55
N GLN A 110 15.58 7.03 -7.18
CA GLN A 110 16.14 7.81 -6.07
C GLN A 110 16.28 9.25 -6.51
N VAL A 111 15.72 10.17 -5.72
CA VAL A 111 15.85 11.61 -5.88
C VAL A 111 16.53 12.15 -4.63
N GLY A 112 17.42 13.14 -4.78
CA GLY A 112 18.17 13.66 -3.63
C GLY A 112 17.29 14.49 -2.69
N ASP A 113 17.65 14.49 -1.43
CA ASP A 113 16.90 15.17 -0.36
C ASP A 113 16.91 16.70 -0.44
N ASP A 114 17.88 17.30 -1.17
CA ASP A 114 18.23 18.72 -1.03
C ASP A 114 17.85 19.60 -2.22
N SER A 115 17.26 19.07 -3.28
CA SER A 115 16.97 19.89 -4.44
C SER A 115 15.46 20.18 -4.59
N SER A 116 15.10 21.44 -4.67
CA SER A 116 13.76 21.88 -5.05
C SER A 116 13.37 21.46 -6.48
N THR A 117 14.35 20.99 -7.27
CA THR A 117 14.16 20.59 -8.66
C THR A 117 15.07 19.41 -9.00
N PHE A 118 14.50 18.35 -9.56
CA PHE A 118 15.24 17.17 -10.04
C PHE A 118 14.68 16.71 -11.39
N SER A 119 15.54 16.06 -12.17
CA SER A 119 15.16 15.49 -13.47
C SER A 119 14.92 13.99 -13.31
N VAL A 120 13.82 13.49 -13.84
CA VAL A 120 13.47 12.08 -13.83
C VAL A 120 13.30 11.54 -15.25
N SER A 121 13.65 10.28 -15.45
CA SER A 121 13.42 9.58 -16.70
C SER A 121 11.98 9.07 -16.74
N ILE A 122 11.25 9.39 -17.81
CA ILE A 122 9.88 8.98 -18.04
C ILE A 122 9.83 8.01 -19.23
N SER A 123 9.08 6.92 -19.09
CA SER A 123 8.80 6.00 -20.19
C SER A 123 8.03 6.72 -21.30
N ARG A 124 8.35 6.41 -22.56
CA ARG A 124 7.61 6.90 -23.73
C ARG A 124 6.54 5.90 -24.21
N LYS A 125 6.37 4.78 -23.54
CA LYS A 125 5.41 3.73 -23.95
C LYS A 125 3.96 4.13 -23.68
N THR A 126 3.72 4.97 -22.69
CA THR A 126 2.39 5.51 -22.37
C THR A 126 2.51 6.94 -21.88
N SER A 127 1.47 7.74 -22.09
CA SER A 127 1.31 9.07 -21.50
C SER A 127 0.46 9.06 -20.22
N ASN A 128 -0.11 7.89 -19.87
CA ASN A 128 -0.93 7.73 -18.67
C ASN A 128 -0.03 7.29 -17.52
N TYR A 129 0.35 8.24 -16.67
CA TYR A 129 1.17 7.97 -15.50
C TYR A 129 0.85 8.92 -14.35
N THR A 130 1.14 8.45 -13.15
CA THR A 130 1.09 9.26 -11.92
C THR A 130 2.43 9.23 -11.21
N MET A 131 2.73 10.25 -10.43
CA MET A 131 3.96 10.35 -9.66
C MET A 131 3.67 10.73 -8.22
N SER A 132 4.41 10.14 -7.30
CA SER A 132 4.39 10.48 -5.88
C SER A 132 5.76 10.31 -5.25
N LEU A 133 6.11 11.18 -4.30
CA LEU A 133 7.29 10.98 -3.48
C LEU A 133 6.98 9.96 -2.39
N ASP A 134 7.94 9.10 -2.10
CA ASP A 134 7.96 8.34 -0.86
C ASP A 134 8.69 9.13 0.24
N ASN A 135 8.65 8.63 1.47
CA ASN A 135 9.33 9.27 2.61
C ASN A 135 10.79 8.81 2.79
N MET A 136 11.36 8.11 1.81
CA MET A 136 12.72 7.59 1.80
C MET A 136 13.55 8.20 0.64
N GLY A 137 13.18 9.42 0.19
CA GLY A 137 13.89 10.15 -0.86
C GLY A 137 13.72 9.52 -2.25
N GLY A 138 12.65 8.76 -2.48
CA GLY A 138 12.33 8.16 -3.78
C GLY A 138 11.12 8.81 -4.44
N LEU A 139 11.14 8.86 -5.77
CA LEU A 139 9.99 9.15 -6.61
C LEU A 139 9.45 7.83 -7.17
N ILE A 140 8.18 7.55 -6.88
CA ILE A 140 7.45 6.42 -7.44
C ILE A 140 6.64 6.94 -8.62
N THR A 141 6.91 6.39 -9.80
CA THR A 141 6.13 6.64 -11.02
C THR A 141 5.36 5.38 -11.38
N ILE A 142 4.06 5.50 -11.58
CA ILE A 142 3.17 4.42 -11.98
C ILE A 142 2.70 4.70 -13.39
N TYR A 143 2.97 3.78 -14.32
CA TYR A 143 2.48 3.80 -15.68
C TYR A 143 1.30 2.85 -15.82
N GLU A 144 0.28 3.26 -16.54
CA GLU A 144 -0.92 2.47 -16.84
C GLU A 144 -1.01 2.20 -18.35
N TYR A 145 -1.33 0.96 -18.73
CA TYR A 145 -1.39 0.47 -20.11
C TYR A 145 -2.78 -0.02 -20.49
#